data_953d1e9668f43db7689ea8a20bdd5047
#
_entry.id   953d1e9668f43db7689ea8a20bdd5047
#
_cell.length_a   1.000
_cell.length_b   1.000
_cell.length_c   1.000
_cell.angle_alpha   90.00
_cell.angle_beta   90.00
_cell.angle_gamma   90.00
#
_symmetry.space_group_name_H-M   'P 1'
#
loop_
_entity.id
_entity.type
_entity.pdbx_description
1 polymer ?
#
loop_
_entity_poly.entity_id
_entity_poly.type
_entity_poly.pdbx_seq_one_letter_code
_entity_poly.pdbx_strand_id
1 'polypeptide(L)'
;MNNTNYTICKPNQAQRERALKHFDIKTKQERESAVIYTAVDESGEVIGRVIAIKRDIPSSIKGQYWLIKSLFVEPEYRRKGIATALVNEVKLQAKASGAVYLYGSAKASFEASMFWLKQGVTLNAYGKKQEDPSKPLLLGNYFHMFSYRLERKELSADSRSVSVRALLKDEIPHLINKYGPTESKRSYLLGKSDELFGFAAVGTDGEPLGIILVLSDSMKAPLDSTQWGIFLFVEPQYRNRGIGRALVRKMYQCARENEDNVLQLTNIGSEDYIGFWYELGFDIFLWGVNEQTRKRAATAMIRVK
;
A
#
# COMPACT_ATOMS: atom_id res chain seq x y z
N MET A 1 17.80 -32.56 -2.85
CA MET A 1 16.56 -31.78 -2.50
C MET A 1 15.40 -32.65 -2.94
N ASN A 2 14.61 -33.19 -2.01
CA ASN A 2 13.45 -33.99 -2.37
C ASN A 2 12.42 -33.08 -3.04
N ASN A 3 12.27 -33.21 -4.34
CA ASN A 3 11.22 -32.54 -5.09
C ASN A 3 9.88 -33.15 -4.62
N THR A 4 9.17 -32.43 -3.76
CA THR A 4 7.81 -32.84 -3.39
C THR A 4 6.92 -32.47 -4.57
N ASN A 5 6.43 -33.46 -5.29
CA ASN A 5 5.45 -33.25 -6.35
C ASN A 5 4.12 -32.84 -5.72
N TYR A 6 3.55 -31.73 -6.16
CA TYR A 6 2.24 -31.25 -5.73
C TYR A 6 1.50 -30.60 -6.89
N THR A 7 0.19 -30.56 -6.79
CA THR A 7 -0.68 -29.90 -7.76
C THR A 7 -1.51 -28.83 -7.07
N ILE A 8 -1.63 -27.64 -7.70
CA ILE A 8 -2.55 -26.61 -7.25
C ILE A 8 -3.89 -26.80 -7.95
N CYS A 9 -4.94 -26.92 -7.17
CA CYS A 9 -6.29 -27.17 -7.69
C CYS A 9 -7.37 -26.46 -6.86
N LYS A 10 -8.59 -26.41 -7.40
CA LYS A 10 -9.77 -26.02 -6.62
C LYS A 10 -10.17 -27.17 -5.69
N PRO A 11 -10.51 -26.89 -4.42
CA PRO A 11 -10.98 -27.94 -3.52
C PRO A 11 -12.32 -28.52 -3.95
N ASN A 12 -12.56 -29.77 -3.64
CA ASN A 12 -13.90 -30.34 -3.71
C ASN A 12 -14.82 -29.73 -2.64
N GLN A 13 -16.13 -30.03 -2.69
CA GLN A 13 -17.10 -29.41 -1.77
C GLN A 13 -16.77 -29.65 -0.29
N ALA A 14 -16.38 -30.87 0.07
CA ALA A 14 -16.04 -31.20 1.46
C ALA A 14 -14.77 -30.48 1.95
N GLN A 15 -13.75 -30.39 1.12
CA GLN A 15 -12.52 -29.67 1.39
C GLN A 15 -12.79 -28.15 1.50
N ARG A 16 -13.67 -27.61 0.63
CA ARG A 16 -14.09 -26.22 0.68
C ARG A 16 -14.77 -25.87 2.01
N GLU A 17 -15.74 -26.67 2.43
CA GLU A 17 -16.46 -26.45 3.69
C GLU A 17 -15.54 -26.54 4.90
N ARG A 18 -14.63 -27.51 4.94
CA ARG A 18 -13.61 -27.58 6.01
C ARG A 18 -12.73 -26.35 6.05
N ALA A 19 -12.27 -25.86 4.90
CA ALA A 19 -11.44 -24.65 4.83
C ALA A 19 -12.19 -23.41 5.33
N LEU A 20 -13.42 -23.19 4.90
CA LEU A 20 -14.26 -22.06 5.34
C LEU A 20 -14.53 -22.08 6.83
N LYS A 21 -14.77 -23.27 7.42
CA LYS A 21 -14.96 -23.45 8.86
C LYS A 21 -13.67 -23.20 9.64
N HIS A 22 -12.56 -23.77 9.21
CA HIS A 22 -11.26 -23.65 9.88
C HIS A 22 -10.79 -22.18 9.98
N PHE A 23 -11.03 -21.38 8.97
CA PHE A 23 -10.60 -19.98 8.92
C PHE A 23 -11.69 -18.99 9.34
N ASP A 24 -12.73 -19.47 10.01
CA ASP A 24 -13.78 -18.63 10.61
C ASP A 24 -14.47 -17.67 9.61
N ILE A 25 -14.70 -18.16 8.40
CA ILE A 25 -15.46 -17.42 7.38
C ILE A 25 -16.94 -17.58 7.72
N LYS A 26 -17.49 -16.59 8.43
CA LYS A 26 -18.81 -16.68 9.07
C LYS A 26 -19.96 -16.21 8.19
N THR A 27 -19.76 -15.10 7.51
CA THR A 27 -20.85 -14.45 6.79
C THR A 27 -21.17 -15.17 5.47
N LYS A 28 -22.47 -15.22 5.12
CA LYS A 28 -22.91 -15.76 3.84
C LYS A 28 -22.20 -15.08 2.65
N GLN A 29 -22.12 -13.76 2.69
CA GLN A 29 -21.47 -12.97 1.66
C GLN A 29 -19.98 -13.33 1.47
N GLU A 30 -19.23 -13.49 2.57
CA GLU A 30 -17.82 -13.90 2.48
C GLU A 30 -17.69 -15.33 1.94
N ARG A 31 -18.57 -16.25 2.33
CA ARG A 31 -18.57 -17.64 1.84
C ARG A 31 -18.83 -17.72 0.34
N GLU A 32 -19.78 -16.92 -0.17
CA GLU A 32 -20.13 -16.85 -1.59
C GLU A 32 -19.00 -16.21 -2.41
N SER A 33 -18.35 -15.17 -1.88
CA SER A 33 -17.24 -14.47 -2.53
C SER A 33 -15.86 -15.13 -2.33
N ALA A 34 -15.78 -16.21 -1.52
CA ALA A 34 -14.53 -16.90 -1.25
C ALA A 34 -14.03 -17.71 -2.44
N VAL A 35 -12.78 -17.44 -2.80
CA VAL A 35 -11.99 -18.21 -3.77
C VAL A 35 -10.94 -18.99 -2.99
N ILE A 36 -10.92 -20.31 -3.19
CA ILE A 36 -10.03 -21.22 -2.47
C ILE A 36 -9.23 -22.04 -3.46
N TYR A 37 -7.92 -22.13 -3.20
CA TYR A 37 -7.03 -23.07 -3.87
C TYR A 37 -6.32 -23.93 -2.83
N THR A 38 -6.10 -25.19 -3.19
CA THR A 38 -5.38 -26.17 -2.38
C THR A 38 -4.17 -26.68 -3.14
N ALA A 39 -3.11 -26.96 -2.42
CA ALA A 39 -2.02 -27.77 -2.89
C ALA A 39 -2.27 -29.20 -2.40
N VAL A 40 -2.26 -30.16 -3.28
CA VAL A 40 -2.42 -31.59 -2.99
C VAL A 40 -1.17 -32.33 -3.38
N ASP A 41 -0.75 -33.29 -2.57
CA ASP A 41 0.36 -34.19 -2.90
C ASP A 41 -0.07 -35.32 -3.83
N GLU A 42 0.84 -36.24 -4.13
CA GLU A 42 0.59 -37.41 -5.01
C GLU A 42 -0.46 -38.37 -4.45
N SER A 43 -0.67 -38.39 -3.14
CA SER A 43 -1.73 -39.17 -2.50
C SER A 43 -3.11 -38.53 -2.56
N GLY A 44 -3.18 -37.26 -2.99
CA GLY A 44 -4.39 -36.44 -2.98
C GLY A 44 -4.66 -35.76 -1.63
N GLU A 45 -3.69 -35.80 -0.70
CA GLU A 45 -3.81 -35.13 0.58
C GLU A 45 -3.57 -33.59 0.42
N VAL A 46 -4.37 -32.80 1.17
CA VAL A 46 -4.24 -31.33 1.14
C VAL A 46 -3.10 -30.90 2.04
N ILE A 47 -1.99 -30.49 1.46
CA ILE A 47 -0.76 -30.06 2.12
C ILE A 47 -0.60 -28.53 2.23
N GLY A 48 -1.49 -27.78 1.59
CA GLY A 48 -1.53 -26.33 1.68
C GLY A 48 -2.80 -25.74 1.11
N ARG A 49 -3.11 -24.51 1.49
CA ARG A 49 -4.34 -23.83 1.06
C ARG A 49 -4.22 -22.31 1.15
N VAL A 50 -4.93 -21.63 0.28
CA VAL A 50 -5.11 -20.17 0.30
C VAL A 50 -6.59 -19.85 0.15
N ILE A 51 -7.05 -18.86 0.93
CA ILE A 51 -8.41 -18.31 0.85
C ILE A 51 -8.31 -16.84 0.53
N ALA A 52 -8.95 -16.41 -0.54
CA ALA A 52 -9.13 -15.03 -0.88
C ALA A 52 -10.64 -14.69 -0.95
N ILE A 53 -11.00 -13.49 -0.52
CA ILE A 53 -12.36 -12.97 -0.55
C ILE A 53 -12.42 -11.83 -1.57
N LYS A 54 -13.32 -11.92 -2.53
CA LYS A 54 -13.58 -10.83 -3.48
C LYS A 54 -14.35 -9.72 -2.80
N ARG A 55 -13.91 -8.49 -3.01
CA ARG A 55 -14.56 -7.29 -2.47
C ARG A 55 -14.50 -6.14 -3.48
N ASP A 56 -15.51 -5.30 -3.46
CA ASP A 56 -15.51 -4.06 -4.21
C ASP A 56 -14.63 -3.02 -3.52
N ILE A 57 -13.94 -2.20 -4.31
CA ILE A 57 -13.14 -1.10 -3.77
C ILE A 57 -14.11 0.02 -3.40
N PRO A 58 -14.18 0.40 -2.13
CA PRO A 58 -15.07 1.46 -1.69
C PRO A 58 -14.48 2.84 -1.95
N SER A 59 -14.23 3.20 -3.21
CA SER A 59 -13.63 4.47 -3.59
C SER A 59 -13.92 4.83 -5.05
N SER A 60 -13.40 5.97 -5.50
CA SER A 60 -13.40 6.40 -6.90
C SER A 60 -12.64 5.46 -7.86
N ILE A 61 -11.87 4.52 -7.33
CA ILE A 61 -11.21 3.47 -8.13
C ILE A 61 -12.26 2.44 -8.52
N LYS A 62 -12.53 2.32 -9.80
CA LYS A 62 -13.42 1.27 -10.32
C LYS A 62 -12.69 -0.07 -10.28
N GLY A 63 -13.33 -1.10 -9.73
CA GLY A 63 -12.84 -2.45 -9.73
C GLY A 63 -13.01 -3.20 -8.42
N GLN A 64 -12.50 -4.41 -8.40
CA GLN A 64 -12.52 -5.29 -7.22
C GLN A 64 -11.12 -5.46 -6.70
N TYR A 65 -11.00 -5.77 -5.43
CA TYR A 65 -9.79 -6.33 -4.83
C TYR A 65 -10.06 -7.72 -4.25
N TRP A 66 -9.03 -8.52 -4.16
CA TRP A 66 -9.09 -9.79 -3.47
C TRP A 66 -8.33 -9.68 -2.15
N LEU A 67 -9.00 -9.96 -1.05
CA LEU A 67 -8.41 -10.00 0.28
C LEU A 67 -7.91 -11.42 0.55
N ILE A 68 -6.60 -11.64 0.61
CA ILE A 68 -6.03 -12.89 1.09
C ILE A 68 -6.32 -12.99 2.60
N LYS A 69 -7.29 -13.80 2.93
CA LYS A 69 -7.77 -14.00 4.29
C LYS A 69 -6.89 -14.99 5.07
N SER A 70 -6.38 -15.99 4.35
CA SER A 70 -5.50 -17.01 4.93
C SER A 70 -4.62 -17.64 3.86
N LEU A 71 -3.40 -17.98 4.26
CA LEU A 71 -2.44 -18.80 3.52
C LEU A 71 -1.80 -19.74 4.54
N PHE A 72 -1.88 -21.03 4.27
CA PHE A 72 -1.35 -22.04 5.17
C PHE A 72 -0.68 -23.16 4.37
N VAL A 73 0.43 -23.65 4.89
CA VAL A 73 1.13 -24.86 4.38
C VAL A 73 1.50 -25.70 5.59
N GLU A 74 1.23 -26.99 5.51
CA GLU A 74 1.54 -27.94 6.58
C GLU A 74 3.05 -27.89 6.92
N PRO A 75 3.43 -27.92 8.21
CA PRO A 75 4.80 -27.66 8.63
C PRO A 75 5.88 -28.46 7.88
N GLU A 76 5.67 -29.75 7.67
CA GLU A 76 6.57 -30.68 7.00
C GLU A 76 6.70 -30.42 5.49
N TYR A 77 5.78 -29.66 4.92
CA TYR A 77 5.78 -29.28 3.51
C TYR A 77 6.24 -27.82 3.27
N ARG A 78 6.62 -27.10 4.33
CA ARG A 78 7.13 -25.72 4.20
C ARG A 78 8.48 -25.68 3.49
N ARG A 79 8.84 -24.49 2.97
CA ARG A 79 10.11 -24.20 2.28
C ARG A 79 10.30 -24.98 0.97
N LYS A 80 9.23 -25.57 0.44
CA LYS A 80 9.20 -26.32 -0.83
C LYS A 80 8.47 -25.57 -1.96
N GLY A 81 8.27 -24.24 -1.82
CA GLY A 81 7.66 -23.39 -2.85
C GLY A 81 6.12 -23.38 -2.88
N ILE A 82 5.45 -24.22 -2.09
CA ILE A 82 3.97 -24.40 -2.12
C ILE A 82 3.22 -23.08 -1.85
N ALA A 83 3.63 -22.32 -0.82
CA ALA A 83 2.99 -21.04 -0.52
C ALA A 83 3.12 -20.04 -1.70
N THR A 84 4.27 -20.01 -2.36
CA THR A 84 4.49 -19.18 -3.55
C THR A 84 3.58 -19.60 -4.71
N ALA A 85 3.45 -20.90 -4.95
CA ALA A 85 2.57 -21.43 -6.01
C ALA A 85 1.10 -21.07 -5.74
N LEU A 86 0.63 -21.22 -4.50
CA LEU A 86 -0.72 -20.84 -4.08
C LEU A 86 -0.99 -19.33 -4.28
N VAL A 87 -0.03 -18.47 -3.89
CA VAL A 87 -0.16 -17.00 -4.08
C VAL A 87 -0.15 -16.65 -5.57
N ASN A 88 0.68 -17.30 -6.38
CA ASN A 88 0.73 -17.07 -7.82
C ASN A 88 -0.58 -17.45 -8.50
N GLU A 89 -1.21 -18.55 -8.09
CA GLU A 89 -2.53 -18.94 -8.59
C GLU A 89 -3.58 -17.88 -8.26
N VAL A 90 -3.59 -17.37 -7.01
CA VAL A 90 -4.49 -16.27 -6.63
C VAL A 90 -4.25 -15.02 -7.47
N LYS A 91 -2.98 -14.64 -7.71
CA LYS A 91 -2.62 -13.50 -8.58
C LYS A 91 -3.16 -13.67 -10.00
N LEU A 92 -2.94 -14.86 -10.58
CA LEU A 92 -3.39 -15.17 -11.93
C LEU A 92 -4.90 -15.05 -12.06
N GLN A 93 -5.64 -15.65 -11.14
CA GLN A 93 -7.09 -15.65 -11.16
C GLN A 93 -7.70 -14.30 -10.81
N ALA A 94 -7.11 -13.58 -9.90
CA ALA A 94 -7.52 -12.22 -9.57
C ALA A 94 -7.34 -11.29 -10.78
N LYS A 95 -6.20 -11.36 -11.46
CA LYS A 95 -5.95 -10.62 -12.70
C LYS A 95 -6.95 -10.98 -13.80
N ALA A 96 -7.20 -12.26 -14.02
CA ALA A 96 -8.16 -12.74 -15.00
C ALA A 96 -9.61 -12.28 -14.70
N SER A 97 -9.95 -12.05 -13.43
CA SER A 97 -11.26 -11.52 -13.03
C SER A 97 -11.37 -9.99 -13.10
N GLY A 98 -10.31 -9.27 -13.52
CA GLY A 98 -10.28 -7.82 -13.56
C GLY A 98 -10.07 -7.17 -12.17
N ALA A 99 -9.62 -7.93 -11.18
CA ALA A 99 -9.26 -7.34 -9.90
C ALA A 99 -8.02 -6.44 -10.06
N VAL A 100 -8.00 -5.31 -9.33
CA VAL A 100 -6.91 -4.33 -9.41
C VAL A 100 -5.88 -4.52 -8.32
N TYR A 101 -6.27 -5.09 -7.18
CA TYR A 101 -5.38 -5.34 -6.04
C TYR A 101 -5.57 -6.71 -5.40
N LEU A 102 -4.49 -7.21 -4.82
CA LEU A 102 -4.50 -8.17 -3.73
C LEU A 102 -4.15 -7.45 -2.43
N TYR A 103 -4.95 -7.65 -1.41
CA TYR A 103 -4.68 -7.19 -0.06
C TYR A 103 -4.56 -8.36 0.90
N GLY A 104 -3.95 -8.11 2.03
CA GLY A 104 -3.94 -9.04 3.13
C GLY A 104 -3.24 -8.45 4.35
N SER A 105 -3.20 -9.25 5.40
CA SER A 105 -2.42 -8.98 6.58
C SER A 105 -1.59 -10.20 6.96
N ALA A 106 -0.39 -9.97 7.44
CA ALA A 106 0.49 -11.02 7.92
C ALA A 106 0.98 -10.68 9.33
N LYS A 107 1.24 -11.71 10.12
CA LYS A 107 1.92 -11.52 11.41
C LYS A 107 3.24 -10.81 11.16
N ALA A 108 3.57 -9.82 11.99
CA ALA A 108 4.82 -9.08 11.91
C ALA A 108 5.99 -9.95 12.40
N SER A 109 6.37 -10.93 11.60
CA SER A 109 7.59 -11.69 11.80
C SER A 109 8.51 -11.49 10.60
N PHE A 110 9.81 -11.56 10.82
CA PHE A 110 10.80 -11.43 9.75
C PHE A 110 10.53 -12.40 8.60
N GLU A 111 10.23 -13.66 8.92
CA GLU A 111 9.98 -14.70 7.90
C GLU A 111 8.74 -14.40 7.05
N ALA A 112 7.61 -14.02 7.69
CA ALA A 112 6.39 -13.70 6.96
C ALA A 112 6.57 -12.44 6.12
N SER A 113 7.24 -11.41 6.66
CA SER A 113 7.53 -10.17 5.93
C SER A 113 8.41 -10.44 4.72
N MET A 114 9.49 -11.20 4.87
CA MET A 114 10.38 -11.57 3.77
C MET A 114 9.70 -12.44 2.72
N PHE A 115 8.80 -13.35 3.15
CA PHE A 115 7.98 -14.12 2.20
C PHE A 115 7.14 -13.19 1.32
N TRP A 116 6.40 -12.27 1.94
CA TRP A 116 5.51 -11.37 1.21
C TRP A 116 6.28 -10.39 0.32
N LEU A 117 7.41 -9.84 0.80
CA LEU A 117 8.28 -9.00 -0.03
C LEU A 117 8.78 -9.73 -1.28
N LYS A 118 9.19 -11.01 -1.15
CA LYS A 118 9.56 -11.85 -2.29
C LYS A 118 8.40 -12.09 -3.26
N GLN A 119 7.15 -11.99 -2.79
CA GLN A 119 5.97 -12.00 -3.66
C GLN A 119 5.76 -10.67 -4.39
N GLY A 120 6.60 -9.65 -4.17
CA GLY A 120 6.49 -8.33 -4.80
C GLY A 120 5.41 -7.42 -4.20
N VAL A 121 4.90 -7.74 -3.01
CA VAL A 121 3.93 -6.89 -2.32
C VAL A 121 4.60 -5.68 -1.69
N THR A 122 3.85 -4.61 -1.49
CA THR A 122 4.23 -3.49 -0.63
C THR A 122 3.72 -3.75 0.77
N LEU A 123 4.59 -3.62 1.77
CA LEU A 123 4.24 -3.81 3.17
C LEU A 123 4.06 -2.46 3.86
N ASN A 124 3.00 -2.34 4.65
CA ASN A 124 2.79 -1.25 5.57
C ASN A 124 2.72 -1.80 7.00
N ALA A 125 3.51 -1.22 7.91
CA ALA A 125 3.45 -1.60 9.32
C ALA A 125 2.14 -1.10 9.94
N TYR A 126 1.37 -2.02 10.49
CA TYR A 126 0.15 -1.72 11.24
C TYR A 126 0.28 -2.30 12.65
N GLY A 127 0.23 -1.43 13.67
CA GLY A 127 0.17 -1.87 15.06
C GLY A 127 -1.27 -2.14 15.48
N LYS A 128 -1.53 -3.26 16.16
CA LYS A 128 -2.78 -3.41 16.90
C LYS A 128 -2.83 -2.29 17.95
N LYS A 129 -3.97 -1.62 18.07
CA LYS A 129 -4.18 -0.60 19.11
C LYS A 129 -3.78 -1.22 20.46
N GLN A 130 -2.86 -0.58 21.15
CA GLN A 130 -2.38 -1.05 22.44
C GLN A 130 -3.54 -0.93 23.42
N GLU A 131 -4.03 -2.05 23.93
CA GLU A 131 -5.13 -2.08 24.91
C GLU A 131 -4.68 -1.49 26.26
N ASP A 132 -3.38 -1.55 26.53
CA ASP A 132 -2.78 -1.01 27.76
C ASP A 132 -1.48 -0.25 27.41
N PRO A 133 -1.49 1.11 27.46
CA PRO A 133 -0.32 1.94 27.14
C PRO A 133 0.91 1.71 28.02
N SER A 134 0.72 1.10 29.21
CA SER A 134 1.82 0.85 30.15
C SER A 134 2.62 -0.40 29.84
N LYS A 135 2.13 -1.27 28.95
CA LYS A 135 2.82 -2.51 28.57
C LYS A 135 3.68 -2.32 27.35
N PRO A 136 4.92 -2.86 27.32
CA PRO A 136 5.75 -2.80 26.14
C PRO A 136 5.04 -3.48 24.96
N LEU A 137 5.07 -2.84 23.79
CA LEU A 137 4.57 -3.40 22.54
C LEU A 137 5.39 -4.65 22.19
N LEU A 138 4.81 -5.81 22.42
CA LEU A 138 5.43 -7.07 22.01
C LEU A 138 5.30 -7.20 20.49
N LEU A 139 6.41 -7.52 19.82
CA LEU A 139 6.47 -7.75 18.36
C LEU A 139 5.35 -8.68 17.84
N GLY A 140 4.83 -9.57 18.68
CA GLY A 140 3.73 -10.47 18.34
C GLY A 140 2.36 -9.80 18.12
N ASN A 141 2.19 -8.52 18.50
CA ASN A 141 0.94 -7.77 18.36
C ASN A 141 0.90 -6.90 17.09
N TYR A 142 1.95 -6.88 16.30
CA TYR A 142 1.98 -6.16 15.04
C TYR A 142 1.53 -7.04 13.88
N PHE A 143 0.77 -6.44 12.98
CA PHE A 143 0.46 -7.01 11.68
C PHE A 143 1.05 -6.10 10.61
N HIS A 144 1.59 -6.70 9.56
CA HIS A 144 1.87 -5.98 8.35
C HIS A 144 0.67 -6.13 7.42
N MET A 145 0.10 -5.01 7.01
CA MET A 145 -0.79 -5.00 5.87
C MET A 145 0.05 -5.04 4.60
N PHE A 146 -0.37 -5.81 3.62
CA PHE A 146 0.27 -5.84 2.33
C PHE A 146 -0.70 -5.55 1.20
N SER A 147 -0.17 -4.94 0.17
CA SER A 147 -0.86 -4.68 -1.09
C SER A 147 0.02 -5.16 -2.26
N TYR A 148 -0.63 -5.74 -3.25
CA TYR A 148 -0.03 -6.09 -4.52
C TYR A 148 -0.91 -5.59 -5.65
N ARG A 149 -0.38 -4.66 -6.46
CA ARG A 149 -1.10 -4.15 -7.63
C ARG A 149 -0.96 -5.13 -8.79
N LEU A 150 -2.08 -5.61 -9.32
CA LEU A 150 -2.12 -6.62 -10.39
C LEU A 150 -1.73 -6.05 -11.76
N GLU A 151 -1.95 -4.74 -11.96
CA GLU A 151 -1.48 -4.01 -13.14
C GLU A 151 -0.62 -2.84 -12.68
N ARG A 152 0.68 -2.89 -12.93
CA ARG A 152 1.58 -1.77 -12.67
C ARG A 152 1.53 -0.82 -13.88
N LYS A 153 1.08 0.41 -13.65
CA LYS A 153 1.33 1.50 -14.57
C LYS A 153 2.64 2.17 -14.14
N GLU A 154 3.61 2.19 -15.02
CA GLU A 154 4.79 3.03 -14.78
C GLU A 154 4.36 4.50 -14.76
N LEU A 155 5.06 5.32 -13.97
CA LEU A 155 4.91 6.77 -14.00
C LEU A 155 5.26 7.27 -15.43
N SER A 156 4.26 7.26 -16.31
CA SER A 156 4.46 7.62 -17.73
C SER A 156 5.04 9.01 -17.87
N ALA A 157 5.92 9.20 -18.86
CA ALA A 157 6.40 10.52 -19.22
C ALA A 157 5.20 11.38 -19.67
N ASP A 158 4.98 12.54 -19.02
CA ASP A 158 3.97 13.51 -19.49
C ASP A 158 4.61 14.45 -20.49
N SER A 159 3.94 14.68 -21.60
CA SER A 159 4.41 15.55 -22.67
C SER A 159 4.31 17.04 -22.33
N ARG A 160 3.76 17.39 -21.16
CA ARG A 160 3.62 18.79 -20.73
C ARG A 160 4.85 19.20 -19.94
N SER A 161 5.61 20.15 -20.50
CA SER A 161 6.76 20.73 -19.83
C SER A 161 6.31 21.67 -18.69
N VAL A 162 6.17 21.12 -17.49
CA VAL A 162 6.01 21.91 -16.26
C VAL A 162 7.40 22.11 -15.68
N SER A 163 7.83 23.36 -15.51
CA SER A 163 9.10 23.67 -14.85
C SER A 163 8.99 23.37 -13.35
N VAL A 164 9.91 22.55 -12.85
CA VAL A 164 9.93 22.16 -11.42
C VAL A 164 11.33 22.42 -10.87
N ARG A 165 11.42 23.25 -9.81
CA ARG A 165 12.67 23.52 -9.10
C ARG A 165 12.63 23.06 -7.65
N ALA A 166 13.79 22.87 -7.06
CA ALA A 166 13.90 22.70 -5.62
C ALA A 166 13.48 23.98 -4.87
N LEU A 167 12.92 23.82 -3.68
CA LEU A 167 12.63 24.92 -2.78
C LEU A 167 13.89 25.30 -1.99
N LEU A 168 14.09 26.60 -1.80
CA LEU A 168 15.06 27.13 -0.86
C LEU A 168 14.51 26.97 0.58
N LYS A 169 15.39 26.82 1.55
CA LYS A 169 14.99 26.62 2.96
C LYS A 169 14.18 27.78 3.52
N ASP A 170 14.53 29.00 3.17
CA ASP A 170 13.87 30.23 3.60
C ASP A 170 12.48 30.43 2.97
N GLU A 171 12.20 29.82 1.81
CA GLU A 171 10.87 29.86 1.19
C GLU A 171 9.85 28.97 1.91
N ILE A 172 10.30 27.88 2.54
CA ILE A 172 9.42 26.85 3.09
C ILE A 172 8.42 27.39 4.12
N PRO A 173 8.83 28.18 5.14
CA PRO A 173 7.88 28.71 6.11
C PRO A 173 6.82 29.63 5.47
N HIS A 174 7.20 30.46 4.51
CA HIS A 174 6.28 31.32 3.79
C HIS A 174 5.23 30.51 3.01
N LEU A 175 5.68 29.46 2.31
CA LEU A 175 4.80 28.61 1.52
C LEU A 175 3.87 27.74 2.40
N ILE A 176 4.32 27.32 3.59
CA ILE A 176 3.48 26.65 4.58
C ILE A 176 2.36 27.58 5.04
N ASN A 177 2.68 28.84 5.35
CA ASN A 177 1.67 29.84 5.75
C ASN A 177 0.68 30.12 4.62
N LYS A 178 1.15 30.24 3.38
CA LYS A 178 0.30 30.49 2.22
C LYS A 178 -0.63 29.29 1.89
N TYR A 179 -0.12 28.06 1.93
CA TYR A 179 -0.80 26.88 1.39
C TYR A 179 -1.26 25.86 2.42
N GLY A 180 -0.88 25.99 3.69
CA GLY A 180 -1.29 25.07 4.75
C GLY A 180 -2.82 25.08 4.95
N PRO A 181 -3.51 23.95 4.84
CA PRO A 181 -4.97 23.92 4.75
C PRO A 181 -5.68 24.23 6.05
N THR A 182 -5.05 24.00 7.19
CA THR A 182 -5.59 24.27 8.53
C THR A 182 -4.49 24.82 9.44
N GLU A 183 -4.88 25.53 10.48
CA GLU A 183 -3.93 26.07 11.47
C GLU A 183 -3.11 24.96 12.14
N SER A 184 -3.75 23.87 12.55
CA SER A 184 -3.06 22.71 13.12
C SER A 184 -2.03 22.11 12.15
N LYS A 185 -2.36 22.02 10.86
CA LYS A 185 -1.41 21.50 9.86
C LYS A 185 -0.27 22.49 9.60
N ARG A 186 -0.54 23.79 9.56
CA ARG A 186 0.51 24.83 9.44
C ARG A 186 1.46 24.78 10.62
N SER A 187 0.94 24.79 11.85
CA SER A 187 1.76 24.71 13.07
C SER A 187 2.64 23.47 13.10
N TYR A 188 2.09 22.30 12.71
CA TYR A 188 2.86 21.07 12.62
C TYR A 188 4.01 21.18 11.61
N LEU A 189 3.72 21.65 10.39
CA LEU A 189 4.74 21.78 9.34
C LEU A 189 5.78 22.84 9.66
N LEU A 190 5.39 23.96 10.26
CA LEU A 190 6.32 25.01 10.70
C LEU A 190 7.26 24.51 11.80
N GLY A 191 6.76 23.71 12.75
CA GLY A 191 7.58 23.09 13.79
C GLY A 191 8.58 22.06 13.24
N LYS A 192 8.45 21.67 11.98
CA LYS A 192 9.32 20.74 11.26
C LYS A 192 10.06 21.37 10.09
N SER A 193 10.02 22.70 9.93
CA SER A 193 10.53 23.40 8.74
C SER A 193 11.98 23.07 8.41
N ASP A 194 12.83 22.88 9.41
CA ASP A 194 14.24 22.54 9.23
C ASP A 194 14.46 21.12 8.68
N GLU A 195 13.52 20.22 8.94
CA GLU A 195 13.54 18.84 8.47
C GLU A 195 12.88 18.70 7.07
N LEU A 196 12.12 19.73 6.62
CA LEU A 196 11.42 19.72 5.36
C LEU A 196 12.34 20.05 4.20
N PHE A 197 12.11 19.40 3.08
CA PHE A 197 12.58 19.81 1.77
C PHE A 197 11.42 19.70 0.77
N GLY A 198 11.59 20.20 -0.45
CA GLY A 198 10.51 20.09 -1.41
C GLY A 198 10.83 20.72 -2.76
N PHE A 199 9.79 20.76 -3.58
CA PHE A 199 9.85 21.27 -4.94
C PHE A 199 8.66 22.19 -5.20
N ALA A 200 8.87 23.19 -6.07
CA ALA A 200 7.82 24.04 -6.61
C ALA A 200 7.72 23.83 -8.12
N ALA A 201 6.49 23.71 -8.60
CA ALA A 201 6.18 23.92 -10.01
C ALA A 201 5.98 25.42 -10.22
N VAL A 202 6.71 26.01 -11.17
CA VAL A 202 6.72 27.47 -11.35
C VAL A 202 6.16 27.87 -12.70
N GLY A 203 5.52 29.04 -12.72
CA GLY A 203 5.09 29.71 -13.92
C GLY A 203 6.25 30.38 -14.68
N THR A 204 5.94 31.05 -15.76
CA THR A 204 6.90 31.82 -16.57
C THR A 204 7.46 33.05 -15.83
N ASP A 205 6.73 33.53 -14.83
CA ASP A 205 7.11 34.61 -13.92
C ASP A 205 7.94 34.12 -12.71
N GLY A 206 8.17 32.81 -12.59
CA GLY A 206 8.87 32.19 -11.48
C GLY A 206 8.02 31.92 -10.24
N GLU A 207 6.76 32.36 -10.21
CA GLU A 207 5.86 32.16 -9.08
C GLU A 207 5.42 30.70 -8.95
N PRO A 208 5.30 30.18 -7.71
CA PRO A 208 4.82 28.83 -7.45
C PRO A 208 3.35 28.65 -7.84
N LEU A 209 3.09 27.75 -8.78
CA LEU A 209 1.76 27.28 -9.18
C LEU A 209 1.28 26.10 -8.30
N GLY A 210 2.22 25.44 -7.67
CA GLY A 210 2.01 24.33 -6.74
C GLY A 210 3.32 23.90 -6.10
N ILE A 211 3.21 23.23 -4.98
CA ILE A 211 4.36 22.76 -4.19
C ILE A 211 4.16 21.33 -3.71
N ILE A 212 5.27 20.65 -3.51
CA ILE A 212 5.34 19.41 -2.73
C ILE A 212 6.39 19.58 -1.63
N LEU A 213 5.98 19.39 -0.39
CA LEU A 213 6.87 19.36 0.76
C LEU A 213 7.02 17.93 1.24
N VAL A 214 8.23 17.57 1.61
CA VAL A 214 8.60 16.23 2.04
C VAL A 214 9.27 16.32 3.40
N LEU A 215 8.74 15.54 4.34
CA LEU A 215 9.37 15.29 5.63
C LEU A 215 10.04 13.93 5.54
N SER A 216 11.37 13.90 5.58
CA SER A 216 12.13 12.67 5.74
C SER A 216 12.02 12.25 7.20
N ASP A 217 11.09 11.37 7.52
CA ASP A 217 11.03 10.80 8.86
C ASP A 217 12.04 9.66 8.95
N SER A 218 13.04 9.84 9.82
CA SER A 218 14.08 8.85 10.10
C SER A 218 13.57 7.65 10.90
N MET A 219 12.25 7.54 11.11
CA MET A 219 11.68 6.32 11.63
C MET A 219 11.92 5.21 10.61
N LYS A 220 13.02 4.47 10.82
CA LYS A 220 13.31 3.25 10.09
C LYS A 220 12.09 2.34 10.22
N ALA A 221 11.26 2.34 9.19
CA ALA A 221 10.24 1.32 9.08
C ALA A 221 10.95 -0.04 9.12
N PRO A 222 10.35 -1.07 9.71
CA PRO A 222 10.92 -2.40 9.67
C PRO A 222 11.20 -2.72 8.20
N LEU A 223 12.44 -3.03 7.85
CA LEU A 223 12.93 -3.41 6.51
C LEU A 223 13.62 -2.25 5.72
N ASP A 224 14.33 -1.35 6.39
CA ASP A 224 15.16 -0.30 5.74
C ASP A 224 14.40 0.59 4.74
N SER A 225 13.11 0.82 4.96
CA SER A 225 12.33 1.74 4.14
C SER A 225 12.27 3.12 4.78
N THR A 226 12.58 4.15 4.01
CA THR A 226 12.41 5.54 4.44
C THR A 226 10.94 5.93 4.29
N GLN A 227 10.32 6.42 5.36
CA GLN A 227 8.97 6.98 5.30
C GLN A 227 9.08 8.47 5.03
N TRP A 228 8.41 8.91 3.95
CA TRP A 228 8.32 10.33 3.62
C TRP A 228 6.90 10.83 3.88
N GLY A 229 6.77 11.76 4.81
CA GLY A 229 5.54 12.52 4.95
C GLY A 229 5.44 13.53 3.80
N ILE A 230 4.32 13.56 3.08
CA ILE A 230 4.16 14.41 1.89
C ILE A 230 2.99 15.37 2.09
N PHE A 231 3.23 16.62 1.74
CA PHE A 231 2.22 17.64 1.56
C PHE A 231 2.27 18.15 0.12
N LEU A 232 1.20 17.92 -0.63
CA LEU A 232 1.05 18.36 -2.01
C LEU A 232 -0.06 19.38 -2.11
N PHE A 233 0.24 20.51 -2.70
CA PHE A 233 -0.72 21.55 -2.99
C PHE A 233 -0.53 22.07 -4.43
N VAL A 234 -1.65 22.30 -5.11
CA VAL A 234 -1.69 22.97 -6.43
C VAL A 234 -2.78 24.04 -6.36
N GLU A 235 -2.43 25.25 -6.75
CA GLU A 235 -3.37 26.38 -6.83
C GLU A 235 -4.62 25.98 -7.61
N PRO A 236 -5.84 26.28 -7.11
CA PRO A 236 -7.09 25.78 -7.69
C PRO A 236 -7.21 26.06 -9.20
N GLN A 237 -6.81 27.26 -9.66
CA GLN A 237 -6.88 27.68 -11.05
C GLN A 237 -5.90 26.94 -11.98
N TYR A 238 -4.91 26.24 -11.41
CA TYR A 238 -3.90 25.49 -12.16
C TYR A 238 -4.05 23.97 -12.03
N ARG A 239 -5.10 23.50 -11.34
CA ARG A 239 -5.39 22.06 -11.23
C ARG A 239 -5.74 21.44 -12.57
N ASN A 240 -5.65 20.12 -12.65
CA ASN A 240 -5.91 19.33 -13.85
C ASN A 240 -5.01 19.66 -15.07
N ARG A 241 -3.91 20.39 -14.85
CA ARG A 241 -2.90 20.75 -15.88
C ARG A 241 -1.61 19.95 -15.77
N GLY A 242 -1.58 18.86 -15.01
CA GLY A 242 -0.41 17.99 -14.85
C GLY A 242 0.58 18.42 -13.77
N ILE A 243 0.40 19.58 -13.12
CA ILE A 243 1.34 20.15 -12.14
C ILE A 243 1.58 19.18 -10.96
N GLY A 244 0.52 18.69 -10.34
CA GLY A 244 0.66 17.72 -9.24
C GLY A 244 1.42 16.46 -9.66
N ARG A 245 1.20 15.98 -10.89
CA ARG A 245 1.91 14.84 -11.46
C ARG A 245 3.40 15.14 -11.64
N ALA A 246 3.75 16.33 -12.12
CA ALA A 246 5.15 16.75 -12.31
C ALA A 246 5.90 16.84 -10.97
N LEU A 247 5.26 17.42 -9.94
CA LEU A 247 5.81 17.51 -8.59
C LEU A 247 6.07 16.13 -7.97
N VAL A 248 5.11 15.21 -8.07
CA VAL A 248 5.27 13.84 -7.54
C VAL A 248 6.37 13.09 -8.29
N ARG A 249 6.52 13.29 -9.60
CA ARG A 249 7.64 12.69 -10.35
C ARG A 249 8.99 13.21 -9.90
N LYS A 250 9.12 14.51 -9.69
CA LYS A 250 10.38 15.09 -9.23
C LYS A 250 10.77 14.53 -7.86
N MET A 251 9.78 14.42 -6.96
CA MET A 251 9.97 13.76 -5.67
C MET A 251 10.39 12.28 -5.84
N TYR A 252 9.75 11.53 -6.72
CA TYR A 252 10.08 10.13 -6.98
C TYR A 252 11.51 9.97 -7.54
N GLN A 253 11.94 10.87 -8.43
CA GLN A 253 13.33 10.91 -8.93
C GLN A 253 14.31 11.14 -7.78
N CYS A 254 14.04 12.12 -6.92
CA CYS A 254 14.87 12.40 -5.75
C CYS A 254 14.98 11.19 -4.82
N ALA A 255 13.87 10.48 -4.55
CA ALA A 255 13.88 9.26 -3.77
C ALA A 255 14.75 8.16 -4.40
N ARG A 256 14.70 8.02 -5.72
CA ARG A 256 15.56 7.05 -6.43
C ARG A 256 17.04 7.41 -6.34
N GLU A 257 17.38 8.68 -6.47
CA GLU A 257 18.74 9.21 -6.36
C GLU A 257 19.31 9.01 -4.96
N ASN A 258 18.44 9.08 -3.92
CA ASN A 258 18.80 8.82 -2.52
C ASN A 258 18.76 7.33 -2.13
N GLU A 259 18.52 6.44 -3.09
CA GLU A 259 18.41 5.00 -2.86
C GLU A 259 17.28 4.56 -1.90
N ASP A 260 16.26 5.41 -1.72
CA ASP A 260 15.08 5.08 -0.93
C ASP A 260 14.30 3.91 -1.53
N ASN A 261 13.77 3.05 -0.67
CA ASN A 261 13.08 1.84 -1.12
C ASN A 261 11.57 2.04 -1.28
N VAL A 262 10.96 2.87 -0.45
CA VAL A 262 9.50 3.08 -0.41
C VAL A 262 9.19 4.54 -0.08
N LEU A 263 8.29 5.14 -0.84
CA LEU A 263 7.64 6.40 -0.48
C LEU A 263 6.28 6.11 0.14
N GLN A 264 6.01 6.67 1.28
CA GLN A 264 4.74 6.54 1.99
C GLN A 264 4.10 7.89 2.20
N LEU A 265 2.84 8.00 1.83
CA LEU A 265 1.98 9.14 2.18
C LEU A 265 0.98 8.70 3.22
N THR A 266 0.99 9.38 4.35
CA THR A 266 -0.01 9.17 5.39
C THR A 266 -1.13 10.19 5.24
N ASN A 267 -2.37 9.73 5.40
CA ASN A 267 -3.57 10.57 5.41
C ASN A 267 -3.74 11.41 4.13
N ILE A 268 -3.86 10.72 2.99
CA ILE A 268 -4.02 11.36 1.67
C ILE A 268 -5.35 12.11 1.47
N GLY A 269 -6.08 12.38 2.52
CA GLY A 269 -7.25 13.25 2.49
C GLY A 269 -8.54 12.54 2.10
N SER A 270 -9.40 13.24 1.35
CA SER A 270 -10.69 12.73 0.92
C SER A 270 -10.57 11.68 -0.19
N GLU A 271 -11.64 10.92 -0.41
CA GLU A 271 -11.75 9.92 -1.48
C GLU A 271 -11.43 10.50 -2.87
N ASP A 272 -11.60 11.82 -3.07
CA ASP A 272 -11.31 12.51 -4.33
C ASP A 272 -9.85 12.45 -4.75
N TYR A 273 -8.92 12.34 -3.77
CA TYR A 273 -7.49 12.27 -4.06
C TYR A 273 -6.96 10.85 -4.23
N ILE A 274 -7.72 9.84 -3.82
CA ILE A 274 -7.30 8.43 -3.95
C ILE A 274 -7.05 8.09 -5.41
N GLY A 275 -7.94 8.49 -6.32
CA GLY A 275 -7.80 8.28 -7.76
C GLY A 275 -6.51 8.88 -8.32
N PHE A 276 -6.15 10.09 -7.89
CA PHE A 276 -4.92 10.75 -8.31
C PHE A 276 -3.66 9.92 -7.94
N TRP A 277 -3.55 9.47 -6.70
CA TRP A 277 -2.41 8.67 -6.25
C TRP A 277 -2.38 7.29 -6.91
N TYR A 278 -3.57 6.69 -7.09
CA TYR A 278 -3.70 5.43 -7.82
C TYR A 278 -3.18 5.54 -9.25
N GLU A 279 -3.58 6.57 -9.99
CA GLU A 279 -3.13 6.80 -11.38
C GLU A 279 -1.62 7.07 -11.47
N LEU A 280 -1.00 7.56 -10.40
CA LEU A 280 0.45 7.73 -10.29
C LEU A 280 1.20 6.45 -9.90
N GLY A 281 0.52 5.31 -9.78
CA GLY A 281 1.15 4.04 -9.50
C GLY A 281 1.28 3.68 -8.01
N PHE A 282 0.75 4.51 -7.11
CA PHE A 282 0.78 4.23 -5.69
C PHE A 282 -0.18 3.11 -5.32
N ASP A 283 0.26 2.22 -4.44
CA ASP A 283 -0.60 1.26 -3.77
C ASP A 283 -1.39 1.97 -2.68
N ILE A 284 -2.69 1.78 -2.68
CA ILE A 284 -3.60 2.45 -1.74
C ILE A 284 -3.98 1.48 -0.63
N PHE A 285 -3.70 1.85 0.61
CA PHE A 285 -4.11 1.14 1.81
C PHE A 285 -5.29 1.86 2.45
N LEU A 286 -6.44 1.23 2.43
CA LEU A 286 -7.65 1.77 3.05
C LEU A 286 -7.65 1.43 4.54
N TRP A 287 -7.64 2.44 5.39
CA TRP A 287 -7.84 2.32 6.83
C TRP A 287 -9.33 2.38 7.18
N GLY A 288 -9.65 2.12 8.42
CA GLY A 288 -11.01 2.32 8.93
C GLY A 288 -11.50 3.76 8.78
N VAL A 289 -12.77 3.96 9.03
CA VAL A 289 -13.38 5.30 9.06
C VAL A 289 -12.86 6.04 10.29
N ASN A 290 -12.38 7.28 10.10
CA ASN A 290 -12.10 8.18 11.20
C ASN A 290 -13.44 8.51 11.90
N GLU A 291 -13.59 8.12 13.17
CA GLU A 291 -14.84 8.24 13.91
C GLU A 291 -15.32 9.70 14.06
N GLN A 292 -14.38 10.65 14.14
CA GLN A 292 -14.69 12.07 14.30
C GLN A 292 -15.15 12.72 13.00
N THR A 293 -14.51 12.40 11.88
CA THR A 293 -14.80 13.02 10.58
C THR A 293 -15.71 12.18 9.69
N ARG A 294 -15.98 10.93 10.06
CA ARG A 294 -16.64 9.89 9.26
C ARG A 294 -16.03 9.70 7.86
N LYS A 295 -14.86 10.25 7.61
CA LYS A 295 -14.13 10.09 6.36
C LYS A 295 -13.19 8.90 6.46
N ARG A 296 -13.04 8.19 5.36
CA ARG A 296 -12.06 7.10 5.27
C ARG A 296 -10.67 7.69 5.23
N ALA A 297 -9.79 7.20 6.09
CA ALA A 297 -8.38 7.47 6.01
C ALA A 297 -7.72 6.48 5.04
N ALA A 298 -6.81 6.96 4.23
CA ALA A 298 -6.03 6.13 3.33
C ALA A 298 -4.55 6.51 3.41
N THR A 299 -3.70 5.51 3.21
CA THR A 299 -2.26 5.69 3.00
C THR A 299 -1.94 5.26 1.58
N ALA A 300 -1.12 6.02 0.90
CA ALA A 300 -0.58 5.65 -0.40
C ALA A 300 0.90 5.32 -0.25
N MET A 301 1.36 4.27 -0.90
CA MET A 301 2.76 3.85 -0.90
C MET A 301 3.19 3.47 -2.30
N ILE A 302 4.44 3.73 -2.65
CA ILE A 302 5.05 3.27 -3.88
C ILE A 302 6.44 2.72 -3.61
N ARG A 303 6.76 1.59 -4.22
CA ARG A 303 8.14 1.09 -4.24
C ARG A 303 8.94 1.90 -5.26
N VAL A 304 10.12 2.34 -4.84
CA VAL A 304 11.04 3.13 -5.66
C VAL A 304 12.05 2.22 -6.37
N LYS A 305 12.35 1.06 -5.78
CA LYS A 305 13.22 -0.01 -6.31
C LYS A 305 12.47 -1.31 -6.52
#